data_816f2befe94837ffe119378056eb15aa
#
_entry.id   816f2befe94837ffe119378056eb15aa
#
_cell.length_a   1.000
_cell.length_b   1.000
_cell.length_c   1.000
_cell.angle_alpha   90.00
_cell.angle_beta   90.00
_cell.angle_gamma   90.00
#
_symmetry.space_group_name_H-M   'P 1'
#
loop_
_entity.id
_entity.type
_entity.pdbx_description
1 polymer ?
#
loop_
_entity_poly.entity_id
_entity_poly.type
_entity_poly.pdbx_seq_one_letter_code
_entity_poly.pdbx_strand_id
1 'polypeptide(L)'
;MKKLLLVFAAFAALVSCKNAVKDADSEYAVDMFKKGEVLPAFSLEDRSGTVRTQADFAGKYVVYDFWATWCPDCREDVPAMKDLYAKYGDKVTFVGISFDTDPEKLDAFVAENGIGWTQLSDFVTKKESKVAEDFRVKWIPSMYLVAPDGKVLLGTVMASKLALALEAL
;
A
#
# COMPACT_ATOMS: atom_id res chain seq x y z
N MET A 1 25.89 -37.55 58.87
CA MET A 1 26.45 -36.40 58.14
C MET A 1 25.78 -36.37 56.76
N LYS A 2 24.73 -35.56 56.61
CA LYS A 2 23.93 -35.46 55.38
C LYS A 2 24.53 -34.34 54.55
N LYS A 3 25.06 -34.66 53.36
CA LYS A 3 25.52 -33.67 52.35
C LYS A 3 24.29 -33.15 51.56
N LEU A 4 24.00 -31.89 51.79
CA LEU A 4 22.96 -31.16 51.07
C LEU A 4 23.55 -30.71 49.72
N LEU A 5 23.06 -31.28 48.60
CA LEU A 5 23.37 -30.85 47.23
C LEU A 5 22.45 -29.70 46.86
N LEU A 6 23.02 -28.49 46.79
CA LEU A 6 22.34 -27.31 46.22
C LEU A 6 22.42 -27.39 44.69
N VAL A 7 21.29 -27.65 44.04
CA VAL A 7 21.14 -27.54 42.57
C VAL A 7 20.80 -26.10 42.27
N PHE A 8 21.75 -25.35 41.70
CA PHE A 8 21.52 -24.04 41.12
C PHE A 8 20.83 -24.23 39.76
N ALA A 9 19.51 -24.00 39.70
CA ALA A 9 18.80 -23.87 38.46
C ALA A 9 19.09 -22.48 37.86
N ALA A 10 19.98 -22.44 36.88
CA ALA A 10 20.21 -21.24 36.07
C ALA A 10 19.01 -21.05 35.16
N PHE A 11 18.13 -20.12 35.52
CA PHE A 11 17.03 -19.67 34.66
C PHE A 11 17.63 -18.74 33.59
N ALA A 12 17.96 -19.31 32.43
CA ALA A 12 18.35 -18.53 31.25
C ALA A 12 17.12 -17.77 30.74
N ALA A 13 17.01 -16.51 31.10
CA ALA A 13 16.06 -15.58 30.50
C ALA A 13 16.44 -15.37 29.06
N LEU A 14 15.78 -16.06 28.13
CA LEU A 14 15.81 -15.75 26.71
C LEU A 14 15.11 -14.41 26.55
N VAL A 15 15.88 -13.33 26.57
CA VAL A 15 15.45 -12.02 26.08
C VAL A 15 15.28 -12.15 24.56
N SER A 16 14.05 -12.48 24.13
CA SER A 16 13.64 -12.38 22.75
C SER A 16 13.66 -10.89 22.38
N CYS A 17 14.73 -10.45 21.76
CA CYS A 17 14.75 -9.18 21.04
C CYS A 17 13.75 -9.30 19.89
N LYS A 18 12.48 -9.00 20.15
CA LYS A 18 11.55 -8.63 19.11
C LYS A 18 12.10 -7.31 18.55
N ASN A 19 12.81 -7.36 17.43
CA ASN A 19 13.02 -6.19 16.61
C ASN A 19 11.62 -5.66 16.25
N ALA A 20 11.13 -4.68 16.99
CA ALA A 20 9.90 -3.99 16.64
C ALA A 20 10.16 -3.34 15.28
N VAL A 21 9.51 -3.86 14.25
CA VAL A 21 9.52 -3.23 12.94
C VAL A 21 9.06 -1.79 13.18
N LYS A 22 9.92 -0.82 12.86
CA LYS A 22 9.61 0.60 13.04
C LYS A 22 8.32 0.88 12.28
N ASP A 23 7.34 1.47 12.97
CA ASP A 23 6.08 1.86 12.33
C ASP A 23 6.32 3.02 11.37
N ALA A 24 6.51 2.71 10.08
CA ALA A 24 6.79 3.69 9.05
C ALA A 24 5.67 4.73 8.90
N ASP A 25 4.42 4.38 9.20
CA ASP A 25 3.31 5.33 9.15
C ASP A 25 3.49 6.50 10.12
N SER A 26 4.17 6.30 11.25
CA SER A 26 4.45 7.37 12.21
C SER A 26 5.36 8.47 11.66
N GLU A 27 6.08 8.18 10.58
CA GLU A 27 7.00 9.11 9.92
C GLU A 27 6.47 9.55 8.54
N TYR A 28 5.94 8.62 7.75
CA TYR A 28 5.66 8.86 6.32
C TYR A 28 4.17 8.98 5.98
N ALA A 29 3.25 8.53 6.85
CA ALA A 29 1.80 8.62 6.64
C ALA A 29 1.10 9.73 7.47
N VAL A 30 1.87 10.65 8.07
CA VAL A 30 1.35 11.67 9.00
C VAL A 30 0.31 12.57 8.33
N ASP A 31 0.59 13.00 7.10
CA ASP A 31 -0.25 13.91 6.33
C ASP A 31 -1.36 13.23 5.52
N MET A 32 -1.34 11.89 5.43
CA MET A 32 -2.34 11.14 4.69
C MET A 32 -3.75 11.33 5.27
N PHE A 33 -4.76 11.21 4.41
CA PHE A 33 -6.17 11.23 4.82
C PHE A 33 -6.44 10.16 5.88
N LYS A 34 -7.23 10.53 6.87
CA LYS A 34 -7.54 9.67 8.02
C LYS A 34 -8.87 8.96 7.83
N LYS A 35 -9.11 7.93 8.62
CA LYS A 35 -10.37 7.18 8.63
C LYS A 35 -11.57 8.12 8.73
N GLY A 36 -12.53 7.95 7.82
CA GLY A 36 -13.76 8.74 7.73
C GLY A 36 -13.68 9.97 6.82
N GLU A 37 -12.47 10.41 6.43
CA GLU A 37 -12.30 11.48 5.43
C GLU A 37 -12.63 10.93 4.02
N VAL A 38 -12.94 11.84 3.10
CA VAL A 38 -13.22 11.53 1.69
C VAL A 38 -12.04 11.98 0.85
N LEU A 39 -11.58 11.11 -0.07
CA LEU A 39 -10.50 11.44 -0.98
C LEU A 39 -10.98 12.44 -2.06
N PRO A 40 -10.08 13.30 -2.56
CA PRO A 40 -10.39 14.20 -3.66
C PRO A 40 -10.68 13.44 -4.95
N ALA A 41 -11.39 14.08 -5.88
CA ALA A 41 -11.62 13.52 -7.21
C ALA A 41 -10.33 13.51 -8.04
N PHE A 42 -10.22 12.53 -8.94
CA PHE A 42 -9.16 12.47 -9.94
C PHE A 42 -9.72 12.17 -11.32
N SER A 43 -8.90 12.42 -12.34
CA SER A 43 -9.13 12.03 -13.74
C SER A 43 -7.78 11.65 -14.32
N LEU A 44 -7.55 10.37 -14.57
CA LEU A 44 -6.28 9.78 -15.04
C LEU A 44 -6.55 8.81 -16.18
N GLU A 45 -5.57 8.59 -17.04
CA GLU A 45 -5.66 7.59 -18.09
C GLU A 45 -5.22 6.21 -17.57
N ASP A 46 -5.93 5.17 -18.02
CA ASP A 46 -5.45 3.80 -17.89
C ASP A 46 -4.50 3.45 -19.06
N ARG A 47 -3.90 2.26 -18.99
CA ARG A 47 -2.95 1.76 -20.00
C ARG A 47 -3.55 1.63 -21.41
N SER A 48 -4.85 1.70 -21.57
CA SER A 48 -5.53 1.74 -22.88
C SER A 48 -5.77 3.15 -23.40
N GLY A 49 -5.40 4.20 -22.64
CA GLY A 49 -5.72 5.58 -22.90
C GLY A 49 -7.15 5.97 -22.53
N THR A 50 -7.86 5.10 -21.81
CA THR A 50 -9.20 5.40 -21.33
C THR A 50 -9.12 6.23 -20.06
N VAL A 51 -9.79 7.38 -20.03
CA VAL A 51 -9.88 8.22 -18.83
C VAL A 51 -10.73 7.52 -17.78
N ARG A 52 -10.17 7.37 -16.58
CA ARG A 52 -10.81 6.84 -15.39
C ARG A 52 -10.95 7.91 -14.32
N THR A 53 -12.04 7.85 -13.61
CA THR A 53 -12.35 8.74 -12.48
C THR A 53 -12.72 7.92 -11.26
N GLN A 54 -12.86 8.55 -10.10
CA GLN A 54 -13.37 7.87 -8.91
C GLN A 54 -14.76 7.27 -9.09
N ALA A 55 -15.60 7.87 -9.97
CA ALA A 55 -16.95 7.36 -10.24
C ALA A 55 -16.94 5.95 -10.82
N ASP A 56 -15.89 5.57 -11.56
CA ASP A 56 -15.73 4.22 -12.14
C ASP A 56 -15.55 3.14 -11.06
N PHE A 57 -15.16 3.53 -9.87
CA PHE A 57 -14.89 2.64 -8.73
C PHE A 57 -15.91 2.81 -7.59
N ALA A 58 -16.90 3.69 -7.74
CA ALA A 58 -17.90 3.99 -6.70
C ALA A 58 -18.72 2.74 -6.31
N GLY A 59 -19.13 2.67 -5.03
CA GLY A 59 -19.94 1.57 -4.50
C GLY A 59 -19.16 0.27 -4.24
N LYS A 60 -17.82 0.30 -4.35
CA LYS A 60 -16.93 -0.83 -4.08
C LYS A 60 -15.92 -0.47 -2.99
N TYR A 61 -15.35 -1.49 -2.36
CA TYR A 61 -14.09 -1.31 -1.64
C TYR A 61 -12.98 -1.09 -2.67
N VAL A 62 -12.12 -0.09 -2.45
CA VAL A 62 -11.04 0.24 -3.38
C VAL A 62 -9.73 0.38 -2.62
N VAL A 63 -8.68 -0.24 -3.12
CA VAL A 63 -7.29 0.05 -2.75
C VAL A 63 -6.71 0.95 -3.84
N TYR A 64 -6.33 2.18 -3.47
CA TYR A 64 -5.49 3.04 -4.30
C TYR A 64 -4.06 2.88 -3.84
N ASP A 65 -3.17 2.43 -4.74
CA ASP A 65 -1.75 2.19 -4.49
C ASP A 65 -0.91 3.18 -5.32
N PHE A 66 -0.29 4.14 -4.64
CA PHE A 66 0.58 5.16 -5.24
C PHE A 66 2.02 4.65 -5.25
N TRP A 67 2.57 4.47 -6.43
CA TRP A 67 3.85 3.80 -6.62
C TRP A 67 4.61 4.25 -7.87
N ALA A 68 5.76 3.65 -8.16
CA ALA A 68 6.47 3.79 -9.43
C ALA A 68 7.44 2.61 -9.65
N THR A 69 7.74 2.29 -10.89
CA THR A 69 8.67 1.21 -11.25
C THR A 69 10.11 1.47 -10.81
N TRP A 70 10.49 2.73 -10.68
CA TRP A 70 11.82 3.17 -10.22
C TRP A 70 11.96 3.23 -8.69
N CYS A 71 10.87 3.06 -7.93
CA CYS A 71 10.87 3.11 -6.46
C CYS A 71 11.29 1.74 -5.88
N PRO A 72 12.41 1.63 -5.14
CA PRO A 72 12.86 0.36 -4.60
C PRO A 72 11.85 -0.29 -3.65
N ASP A 73 11.35 0.48 -2.66
CA ASP A 73 10.41 0.00 -1.65
C ASP A 73 9.10 -0.48 -2.29
N CYS A 74 8.62 0.25 -3.34
CA CYS A 74 7.43 -0.16 -4.09
C CYS A 74 7.64 -1.51 -4.79
N ARG A 75 8.83 -1.73 -5.34
CA ARG A 75 9.19 -3.00 -6.00
C ARG A 75 9.26 -4.16 -5.02
N GLU A 76 9.73 -3.91 -3.80
CA GLU A 76 9.75 -4.91 -2.72
C GLU A 76 8.34 -5.30 -2.29
N ASP A 77 7.37 -4.38 -2.37
CA ASP A 77 5.97 -4.63 -2.01
C ASP A 77 5.18 -5.38 -3.10
N VAL A 78 5.65 -5.42 -4.36
CA VAL A 78 4.92 -6.06 -5.48
C VAL A 78 4.48 -7.50 -5.17
N PRO A 79 5.32 -8.41 -4.62
CA PRO A 79 4.87 -9.76 -4.29
C PRO A 79 3.71 -9.76 -3.27
N ALA A 80 3.82 -8.96 -2.20
CA ALA A 80 2.78 -8.85 -1.18
C ALA A 80 1.46 -8.30 -1.76
N MET A 81 1.54 -7.26 -2.61
CA MET A 81 0.37 -6.69 -3.28
C MET A 81 -0.29 -7.68 -4.24
N LYS A 82 0.48 -8.52 -4.94
CA LYS A 82 -0.07 -9.61 -5.78
C LYS A 82 -0.82 -10.65 -4.95
N ASP A 83 -0.28 -11.04 -3.80
CA ASP A 83 -0.93 -11.98 -2.88
C ASP A 83 -2.24 -11.39 -2.35
N LEU A 84 -2.26 -10.11 -2.00
CA LEU A 84 -3.47 -9.40 -1.58
C LEU A 84 -4.49 -9.32 -2.72
N TYR A 85 -4.05 -9.00 -3.93
CA TYR A 85 -4.92 -8.97 -5.11
C TYR A 85 -5.51 -10.35 -5.42
N ALA A 86 -4.69 -11.41 -5.37
CA ALA A 86 -5.16 -12.78 -5.59
C ALA A 86 -6.21 -13.21 -4.54
N LYS A 87 -6.05 -12.75 -3.28
CA LYS A 87 -6.96 -13.13 -2.18
C LYS A 87 -8.24 -12.29 -2.14
N TYR A 88 -8.17 -11.02 -2.49
CA TYR A 88 -9.26 -10.06 -2.27
C TYR A 88 -9.82 -9.40 -3.54
N GLY A 89 -9.19 -9.61 -4.71
CA GLY A 89 -9.55 -8.93 -5.96
C GLY A 89 -10.98 -9.14 -6.43
N ASP A 90 -11.65 -10.22 -6.00
CA ASP A 90 -13.06 -10.46 -6.27
C ASP A 90 -14.00 -9.51 -5.47
N LYS A 91 -13.54 -8.98 -4.35
CA LYS A 91 -14.34 -8.16 -3.43
C LYS A 91 -13.86 -6.71 -3.35
N VAL A 92 -12.60 -6.49 -3.63
CA VAL A 92 -11.91 -5.19 -3.52
C VAL A 92 -11.30 -4.85 -4.85
N THR A 93 -11.59 -3.67 -5.37
CA THR A 93 -10.94 -3.16 -6.58
C THR A 93 -9.57 -2.61 -6.24
N PHE A 94 -8.53 -3.09 -6.92
CA PHE A 94 -7.17 -2.55 -6.80
C PHE A 94 -6.89 -1.60 -7.96
N VAL A 95 -6.34 -0.44 -7.65
CA VAL A 95 -5.99 0.61 -8.62
C VAL A 95 -4.60 1.13 -8.29
N GLY A 96 -3.63 0.84 -9.14
CA GLY A 96 -2.30 1.44 -9.08
C GLY A 96 -2.34 2.84 -9.70
N ILE A 97 -1.75 3.81 -9.03
CA ILE A 97 -1.52 5.16 -9.56
C ILE A 97 -0.02 5.37 -9.63
N SER A 98 0.50 5.30 -10.86
CA SER A 98 1.94 5.34 -11.12
C SER A 98 2.44 6.76 -11.35
N PHE A 99 3.63 7.05 -10.80
CA PHE A 99 4.40 8.26 -11.07
C PHE A 99 5.55 8.02 -12.06
N ASP A 100 5.42 6.99 -12.90
CA ASP A 100 6.31 6.81 -14.04
C ASP A 100 6.01 7.84 -15.13
N THR A 101 7.06 8.37 -15.74
CA THR A 101 6.96 9.34 -16.83
C THR A 101 7.07 8.70 -18.22
N ASP A 102 7.30 7.39 -18.26
CA ASP A 102 7.50 6.61 -19.48
C ASP A 102 6.48 5.46 -19.50
N PRO A 103 5.45 5.53 -20.34
CA PRO A 103 4.41 4.51 -20.41
C PRO A 103 4.94 3.14 -20.83
N GLU A 104 5.96 3.07 -21.71
CA GLU A 104 6.51 1.79 -22.15
C GLU A 104 7.24 1.07 -21.01
N LYS A 105 7.95 1.81 -20.15
CA LYS A 105 8.59 1.23 -18.95
C LYS A 105 7.59 0.74 -17.92
N LEU A 106 6.52 1.50 -17.70
CA LEU A 106 5.44 1.07 -16.81
C LEU A 106 4.80 -0.22 -17.35
N ASP A 107 4.48 -0.26 -18.64
CA ASP A 107 3.85 -1.40 -19.30
C ASP A 107 4.73 -2.65 -19.25
N ALA A 108 6.02 -2.51 -19.55
CA ALA A 108 6.98 -3.60 -19.47
C ALA A 108 7.07 -4.17 -18.04
N PHE A 109 7.22 -3.31 -17.04
CA PHE A 109 7.31 -3.72 -15.65
C PHE A 109 6.03 -4.43 -15.17
N VAL A 110 4.86 -3.89 -15.48
CA VAL A 110 3.55 -4.48 -15.14
C VAL A 110 3.41 -5.87 -15.74
N ALA A 111 3.79 -6.04 -17.02
CA ALA A 111 3.73 -7.32 -17.71
C ALA A 111 4.73 -8.34 -17.14
N GLU A 112 5.99 -7.94 -16.95
CA GLU A 112 7.06 -8.79 -16.41
C GLU A 112 6.77 -9.31 -15.01
N ASN A 113 6.15 -8.47 -14.18
CA ASN A 113 5.83 -8.82 -12.79
C ASN A 113 4.42 -9.41 -12.63
N GLY A 114 3.63 -9.54 -13.72
CA GLY A 114 2.28 -10.08 -13.69
C GLY A 114 1.33 -9.29 -12.76
N ILE A 115 1.41 -7.96 -12.81
CA ILE A 115 0.53 -7.06 -12.06
C ILE A 115 -0.82 -7.01 -12.78
N GLY A 116 -1.85 -7.63 -12.19
CA GLY A 116 -3.14 -7.89 -12.85
C GLY A 116 -4.22 -6.84 -12.60
N TRP A 117 -3.96 -5.81 -11.81
CA TRP A 117 -4.95 -4.76 -11.50
C TRP A 117 -4.73 -3.50 -12.33
N THR A 118 -5.79 -2.67 -12.39
CA THR A 118 -5.82 -1.42 -13.16
C THR A 118 -4.65 -0.51 -12.77
N GLN A 119 -3.95 -0.01 -13.78
CA GLN A 119 -2.89 1.00 -13.62
C GLN A 119 -3.32 2.30 -14.27
N LEU A 120 -3.19 3.39 -13.53
CA LEU A 120 -3.48 4.77 -13.95
C LEU A 120 -2.22 5.61 -13.85
N SER A 121 -2.08 6.61 -14.72
CA SER A 121 -1.00 7.59 -14.65
C SER A 121 -1.39 8.88 -15.35
N ASP A 122 -0.74 9.98 -14.97
CA ASP A 122 -0.68 11.23 -15.71
C ASP A 122 0.67 11.40 -16.46
N PHE A 123 1.56 10.39 -16.31
CA PHE A 123 2.90 10.35 -16.90
C PHE A 123 3.78 11.57 -16.60
N VAL A 124 3.55 12.19 -15.45
CA VAL A 124 4.41 13.26 -14.93
C VAL A 124 5.14 12.78 -13.66
N THR A 125 6.20 13.48 -13.28
CA THR A 125 6.90 13.13 -12.04
C THR A 125 5.97 13.32 -10.83
N LYS A 126 6.20 12.55 -9.75
CA LYS A 126 5.45 12.70 -8.49
C LYS A 126 5.38 14.16 -8.01
N LYS A 127 6.46 14.94 -8.24
CA LYS A 127 6.52 16.35 -7.82
C LYS A 127 5.59 17.25 -8.63
N GLU A 128 5.33 16.91 -9.89
CA GLU A 128 4.49 17.66 -10.81
C GLU A 128 3.04 17.15 -10.83
N SER A 129 2.81 15.94 -10.31
CA SER A 129 1.50 15.30 -10.32
C SER A 129 0.54 15.99 -9.34
N LYS A 130 -0.54 16.53 -9.91
CA LYS A 130 -1.64 17.10 -9.12
C LYS A 130 -2.29 16.04 -8.22
N VAL A 131 -2.34 14.80 -8.68
CA VAL A 131 -2.90 13.70 -7.88
C VAL A 131 -2.03 13.42 -6.66
N ALA A 132 -0.70 13.49 -6.78
CA ALA A 132 0.19 13.35 -5.62
C ALA A 132 -0.07 14.45 -4.58
N GLU A 133 -0.28 15.68 -5.02
CA GLU A 133 -0.58 16.82 -4.14
C GLU A 133 -1.96 16.66 -3.50
N ASP A 134 -3.00 16.47 -4.31
CA ASP A 134 -4.39 16.38 -3.87
C ASP A 134 -4.60 15.23 -2.87
N PHE A 135 -3.97 14.07 -3.12
CA PHE A 135 -4.03 12.89 -2.25
C PHE A 135 -3.03 12.92 -1.09
N ARG A 136 -2.27 14.01 -0.93
CA ARG A 136 -1.26 14.20 0.13
C ARG A 136 -0.19 13.10 0.11
N VAL A 137 0.17 12.60 -1.07
CA VAL A 137 1.19 11.56 -1.27
C VAL A 137 2.57 12.18 -1.22
N LYS A 138 3.14 12.28 -0.05
CA LYS A 138 4.51 12.80 0.15
C LYS A 138 5.57 11.73 -0.06
N TRP A 139 5.23 10.48 0.20
CA TRP A 139 6.09 9.31 0.08
C TRP A 139 5.47 8.23 -0.79
N ILE A 140 6.26 7.32 -1.35
CA ILE A 140 5.80 6.10 -2.01
C ILE A 140 6.63 4.90 -1.52
N PRO A 141 6.00 3.71 -1.35
CA PRO A 141 4.59 3.45 -1.61
C PRO A 141 3.66 4.18 -0.63
N SER A 142 2.46 4.54 -1.07
CA SER A 142 1.37 5.04 -0.22
C SER A 142 0.06 4.41 -0.67
N MET A 143 -0.71 3.89 0.28
CA MET A 143 -1.94 3.16 -0.02
C MET A 143 -3.12 3.72 0.76
N TYR A 144 -4.26 3.84 0.08
CA TYR A 144 -5.55 4.10 0.72
C TYR A 144 -6.49 2.93 0.50
N LEU A 145 -7.09 2.45 1.59
CA LEU A 145 -8.27 1.58 1.51
C LEU A 145 -9.51 2.44 1.72
N VAL A 146 -10.45 2.37 0.77
CA VAL A 146 -11.66 3.18 0.72
C VAL A 146 -12.88 2.27 0.75
N ALA A 147 -13.88 2.66 1.53
CA ALA A 147 -15.17 1.97 1.65
C ALA A 147 -16.11 2.29 0.46
N PRO A 148 -17.18 1.51 0.25
CA PRO A 148 -18.16 1.76 -0.82
C PRO A 148 -18.86 3.13 -0.75
N ASP A 149 -18.89 3.76 0.41
CA ASP A 149 -19.42 5.11 0.62
C ASP A 149 -18.41 6.23 0.31
N GLY A 150 -17.22 5.87 -0.19
CA GLY A 150 -16.15 6.80 -0.56
C GLY A 150 -15.26 7.26 0.60
N LYS A 151 -15.48 6.76 1.82
CA LYS A 151 -14.68 7.15 2.97
C LYS A 151 -13.43 6.30 3.13
N VAL A 152 -12.34 6.94 3.51
CA VAL A 152 -11.09 6.29 3.86
C VAL A 152 -11.29 5.39 5.08
N LEU A 153 -10.87 4.13 4.97
CA LEU A 153 -10.75 3.19 6.09
C LEU A 153 -9.33 3.17 6.64
N LEU A 154 -8.34 3.27 5.76
CA LEU A 154 -6.92 3.27 6.08
C LEU A 154 -6.14 4.13 5.09
N GLY A 155 -5.18 4.93 5.58
CA GLY A 155 -4.07 5.49 4.83
C GLY A 155 -2.77 4.99 5.44
N THR A 156 -1.89 4.36 4.66
CA THR A 156 -0.66 3.72 5.14
C THR A 156 0.42 3.69 4.06
N VAL A 157 1.67 3.61 4.48
CA VAL A 157 2.83 3.32 3.62
C VAL A 157 3.32 1.86 3.80
N MET A 158 2.54 1.02 4.48
CA MET A 158 2.93 -0.35 4.84
C MET A 158 1.93 -1.38 4.27
N ALA A 159 2.36 -2.21 3.32
CA ALA A 159 1.54 -3.30 2.77
C ALA A 159 1.04 -4.27 3.85
N SER A 160 1.81 -4.47 4.93
CA SER A 160 1.40 -5.31 6.07
C SER A 160 0.18 -4.75 6.83
N LYS A 161 0.04 -3.43 6.96
CA LYS A 161 -1.14 -2.80 7.56
C LYS A 161 -2.34 -2.85 6.63
N LEU A 162 -2.11 -2.68 5.31
CA LEU A 162 -3.15 -2.89 4.31
C LEU A 162 -3.70 -4.33 4.40
N ALA A 163 -2.82 -5.33 4.52
CA ALA A 163 -3.22 -6.72 4.68
C ALA A 163 -4.16 -6.93 5.88
N LEU A 164 -3.79 -6.39 7.05
CA LEU A 164 -4.62 -6.47 8.26
C LEU A 164 -5.98 -5.77 8.09
N ALA A 165 -6.01 -4.62 7.40
CA ALA A 165 -7.25 -3.91 7.14
C ALA A 165 -8.18 -4.66 6.17
N LEU A 166 -7.61 -5.33 5.16
CA LEU A 166 -8.36 -6.17 4.22
C LEU A 166 -8.92 -7.44 4.88
N GLU A 167 -8.21 -8.00 5.87
CA GLU A 167 -8.69 -9.14 6.66
C GLU A 167 -9.88 -8.79 7.55
N ALA A 168 -10.04 -7.51 7.88
CA ALA A 168 -11.11 -7.02 8.75
C ALA A 168 -12.40 -6.62 7.99
N LEU A 169 -12.43 -6.74 6.63
CA LEU A 169 -13.60 -6.50 5.78
C LEU A 169 -14.54 -7.71 5.79
#